data_d3aba74649d57bf24d6442c0f14f92f5
#
_entry.id   d3aba74649d57bf24d6442c0f14f92f5
#
_cell.length_a   1.000
_cell.length_b   1.000
_cell.length_c   1.000
_cell.angle_alpha   90.00
_cell.angle_beta   90.00
_cell.angle_gamma   90.00
#
_symmetry.space_group_name_H-M   'P 1'
#
loop_
_entity.id
_entity.type
_entity.pdbx_description
1 polymer ?
#
loop_
_entity_poly.entity_id
_entity_poly.type
_entity_poly.pdbx_seq_one_letter_code
_entity_poly.pdbx_strand_id
1 'polypeptide(L)'
;MAHHAKVINGIVTEVNVVDWETLNIEGHPWGDPSLWIQTSYNTRGGVHYDPTTGQPSTDQSKALRGNYAGLGYIYDSTNDVFHAPRPKDRNGVSCDSFTIGAPTWQWVNPVAMPSDAGTGTPPKLYTWDE
;
A
#
# COMPACT_ATOMS: atom_id res chain seq x y z
N MET A 1 -17.11 2.39 10.23
CA MET A 1 -16.55 3.58 9.57
C MET A 1 -15.58 3.17 8.51
N ALA A 2 -15.58 3.87 7.39
CA ALA A 2 -14.71 3.56 6.27
C ALA A 2 -13.48 4.48 6.26
N HIS A 3 -12.39 3.98 5.68
CA HIS A 3 -11.21 4.78 5.39
C HIS A 3 -11.24 5.17 3.92
N HIS A 4 -10.96 6.45 3.65
CA HIS A 4 -10.86 6.95 2.27
C HIS A 4 -9.55 7.68 2.06
N ALA A 5 -8.98 7.50 0.89
CA ALA A 5 -7.76 8.18 0.46
C ALA A 5 -8.10 9.24 -0.58
N LYS A 6 -7.58 10.43 -0.41
CA LYS A 6 -7.66 11.49 -1.41
C LYS A 6 -6.51 11.31 -2.40
N VAL A 7 -6.86 11.19 -3.67
CA VAL A 7 -5.89 10.93 -4.75
C VAL A 7 -5.88 12.11 -5.71
N ILE A 8 -4.71 12.71 -5.90
CA ILE A 8 -4.49 13.81 -6.84
C ILE A 8 -3.36 13.42 -7.79
N ASN A 9 -3.64 13.41 -9.08
CA ASN A 9 -2.69 12.99 -10.11
C ASN A 9 -2.08 11.61 -9.84
N GLY A 10 -2.90 10.67 -9.35
CA GLY A 10 -2.47 9.31 -9.05
C GLY A 10 -1.70 9.14 -7.74
N ILE A 11 -1.55 10.19 -6.96
CA ILE A 11 -0.80 10.16 -5.70
C ILE A 11 -1.73 10.38 -4.52
N VAL A 12 -1.59 9.56 -3.48
CA VAL A 12 -2.35 9.71 -2.24
C VAL A 12 -1.81 10.89 -1.45
N THR A 13 -2.67 11.88 -1.21
CA THR A 13 -2.31 13.11 -0.48
C THR A 13 -2.87 13.17 0.93
N GLU A 14 -3.96 12.44 1.20
CA GLU A 14 -4.59 12.34 2.52
C GLU A 14 -5.24 10.97 2.67
N VAL A 15 -5.29 10.50 3.91
CA VAL A 15 -6.08 9.30 4.28
C VAL A 15 -6.84 9.63 5.55
N ASN A 16 -8.17 9.49 5.52
CA ASN A 16 -9.02 9.81 6.66
C ASN A 16 -10.07 8.74 6.89
N VAL A 17 -10.52 8.64 8.14
CA VAL A 17 -11.68 7.84 8.51
C VAL A 17 -12.91 8.69 8.28
N VAL A 18 -13.53 8.52 7.13
CA VAL A 18 -14.71 9.30 6.71
C VAL A 18 -15.60 8.43 5.83
N ASP A 19 -16.89 8.46 6.09
CA ASP A 19 -17.85 7.69 5.31
C ASP A 19 -18.19 8.42 3.99
N TRP A 20 -18.55 7.63 2.99
CA TRP A 20 -18.90 8.16 1.67
C TRP A 20 -20.03 9.18 1.72
N GLU A 21 -21.01 8.95 2.59
CA GLU A 21 -22.13 9.87 2.78
C GLU A 21 -21.65 11.24 3.26
N THR A 22 -20.66 11.26 4.18
CA THR A 22 -20.08 12.51 4.68
C THR A 22 -19.31 13.25 3.59
N LEU A 23 -18.58 12.53 2.74
CA LEU A 23 -17.83 13.10 1.63
C LEU A 23 -18.75 13.77 0.59
N ASN A 24 -20.00 13.34 0.51
CA ASN A 24 -20.98 13.87 -0.44
C ASN A 24 -21.87 14.96 0.13
N ILE A 25 -21.68 15.37 1.38
CA ILE A 25 -22.44 16.49 1.96
C ILE A 25 -21.96 17.79 1.31
N GLU A 26 -22.92 18.54 0.76
CA GLU A 26 -22.62 19.84 0.18
C GLU A 26 -22.02 20.80 1.23
N GLY A 27 -20.95 21.49 0.86
CA GLY A 27 -20.29 22.47 1.73
C GLY A 27 -19.34 21.88 2.76
N HIS A 28 -19.10 20.57 2.77
CA HIS A 28 -18.13 19.98 3.68
C HIS A 28 -16.67 20.35 3.29
N PRO A 29 -15.72 20.26 4.24
CA PRO A 29 -14.35 20.74 4.01
C PRO A 29 -13.43 19.75 3.26
N TRP A 30 -13.94 18.60 2.82
CA TRP A 30 -13.10 17.52 2.27
C TRP A 30 -12.73 17.71 0.80
N GLY A 31 -13.30 18.71 0.12
CA GLY A 31 -13.07 18.97 -1.29
C GLY A 31 -13.95 18.08 -2.19
N ASP A 32 -13.55 17.94 -3.45
CA ASP A 32 -14.32 17.18 -4.44
C ASP A 32 -14.42 15.69 -4.04
N PRO A 33 -15.65 15.16 -3.84
CA PRO A 33 -15.82 13.75 -3.47
C PRO A 33 -15.23 12.77 -4.48
N SER A 34 -15.14 13.13 -5.77
CA SER A 34 -14.59 12.26 -6.81
C SER A 34 -13.10 11.98 -6.63
N LEU A 35 -12.38 12.78 -5.82
CA LEU A 35 -10.98 12.56 -5.53
C LEU A 35 -10.74 11.51 -4.43
N TRP A 36 -11.80 11.13 -3.71
CA TRP A 36 -11.70 10.21 -2.58
C TRP A 36 -12.04 8.79 -2.99
N ILE A 37 -11.14 7.86 -2.67
CA ILE A 37 -11.27 6.45 -3.02
C ILE A 37 -11.17 5.63 -1.74
N GLN A 38 -12.12 4.74 -1.53
CA GLN A 38 -12.12 3.89 -0.35
C GLN A 38 -10.89 2.97 -0.34
N THR A 39 -10.24 2.91 0.81
CA THR A 39 -9.16 1.97 1.11
C THR A 39 -9.57 1.11 2.29
N SER A 40 -8.80 0.07 2.59
CA SER A 40 -9.14 -0.88 3.65
C SER A 40 -7.99 -1.02 4.65
N TYR A 41 -8.24 -0.58 5.87
CA TYR A 41 -7.32 -0.78 6.98
C TYR A 41 -7.09 -2.28 7.22
N ASN A 42 -5.88 -2.66 7.60
CA ASN A 42 -5.45 -4.06 7.77
C ASN A 42 -5.42 -4.88 6.47
N THR A 43 -5.44 -4.25 5.31
CA THR A 43 -5.26 -4.93 4.02
C THR A 43 -3.84 -4.67 3.50
N ARG A 44 -3.14 -5.74 3.15
CA ARG A 44 -1.81 -5.67 2.52
C ARG A 44 -1.56 -6.91 1.66
N GLY A 45 -0.88 -6.73 0.55
CA GLY A 45 -0.58 -7.82 -0.36
C GLY A 45 -1.82 -8.53 -0.91
N GLY A 46 -2.94 -7.81 -1.03
CA GLY A 46 -4.21 -8.36 -1.51
C GLY A 46 -5.01 -9.13 -0.47
N VAL A 47 -4.61 -9.10 0.81
CA VAL A 47 -5.23 -9.89 1.89
C VAL A 47 -5.61 -8.98 3.04
N HIS A 48 -6.83 -9.13 3.55
CA HIS A 48 -7.27 -8.49 4.78
C HIS A 48 -6.91 -9.37 5.99
N TYR A 49 -6.30 -8.75 7.00
CA TYR A 49 -5.86 -9.43 8.22
C TYR A 49 -6.73 -9.06 9.40
N ASP A 50 -7.04 -10.06 10.23
CA ASP A 50 -7.79 -9.84 11.47
C ASP A 50 -6.89 -9.12 12.49
N PRO A 51 -7.27 -7.92 12.97
CA PRO A 51 -6.44 -7.15 13.90
C PRO A 51 -6.28 -7.83 15.27
N THR A 52 -7.18 -8.76 15.61
CA THR A 52 -7.10 -9.49 16.88
C THR A 52 -6.09 -10.63 16.84
N THR A 53 -6.06 -11.37 15.74
CA THR A 53 -5.21 -12.56 15.61
C THR A 53 -3.95 -12.33 14.80
N GLY A 54 -3.93 -11.30 13.93
CA GLY A 54 -2.85 -11.04 13.00
C GLY A 54 -2.82 -12.03 11.82
N GLN A 55 -3.78 -12.91 11.72
CA GLN A 55 -3.89 -13.90 10.65
C GLN A 55 -4.86 -13.41 9.56
N PRO A 56 -4.80 -13.96 8.34
CA PRO A 56 -5.78 -13.62 7.31
C PRO A 56 -7.20 -13.81 7.82
N SER A 57 -8.05 -12.81 7.58
CA SER A 57 -9.45 -12.89 7.98
C SER A 57 -10.17 -13.98 7.19
N THR A 58 -11.14 -14.65 7.82
CA THR A 58 -12.01 -15.60 7.12
C THR A 58 -12.87 -14.90 6.08
N ASP A 59 -13.31 -13.67 6.39
CA ASP A 59 -14.05 -12.83 5.45
C ASP A 59 -13.07 -11.86 4.77
N GLN A 60 -12.85 -12.07 3.47
CA GLN A 60 -11.97 -11.23 2.64
C GLN A 60 -12.72 -10.13 1.89
N SER A 61 -13.99 -9.89 2.20
CA SER A 61 -14.77 -8.83 1.55
C SER A 61 -14.21 -7.43 1.80
N LYS A 62 -13.41 -7.25 2.85
CA LYS A 62 -12.74 -6.01 3.21
C LYS A 62 -11.35 -5.87 2.61
N ALA A 63 -10.88 -6.85 1.83
CA ALA A 63 -9.57 -6.81 1.17
C ALA A 63 -9.62 -5.91 -0.07
N LEU A 64 -9.87 -4.63 0.13
CA LEU A 64 -10.08 -3.69 -0.96
C LEU A 64 -8.75 -3.14 -1.48
N ARG A 65 -8.64 -3.09 -2.81
CA ARG A 65 -7.62 -2.32 -3.55
C ARG A 65 -6.17 -2.62 -3.16
N GLY A 66 -5.89 -3.89 -2.92
CA GLY A 66 -4.54 -4.42 -2.77
C GLY A 66 -3.86 -4.12 -1.45
N ASN A 67 -3.64 -2.86 -1.13
CA ASN A 67 -2.96 -2.43 0.08
C ASN A 67 -3.67 -1.24 0.70
N TYR A 68 -3.62 -1.13 2.02
CA TYR A 68 -4.06 0.09 2.68
C TYR A 68 -3.25 1.29 2.18
N ALA A 69 -3.94 2.34 1.77
CA ALA A 69 -3.30 3.53 1.22
C ALA A 69 -2.48 4.25 2.28
N GLY A 70 -1.24 4.58 1.94
CA GLY A 70 -0.39 5.47 2.72
C GLY A 70 -0.15 6.78 1.99
N LEU A 71 0.28 7.81 2.72
CA LEU A 71 0.65 9.09 2.11
C LEU A 71 1.79 8.86 1.11
N GLY A 72 1.67 9.43 -0.09
CA GLY A 72 2.64 9.25 -1.16
C GLY A 72 2.49 7.97 -1.97
N TYR A 73 1.56 7.08 -1.59
CA TYR A 73 1.28 5.88 -2.39
C TYR A 73 0.70 6.25 -3.74
N ILE A 74 0.86 5.32 -4.67
CA ILE A 74 0.30 5.41 -6.02
C ILE A 74 -1.06 4.73 -6.05
N TYR A 75 -2.05 5.39 -6.67
CA TYR A 75 -3.28 4.72 -7.04
C TYR A 75 -3.22 4.36 -8.51
N ASP A 76 -3.22 3.06 -8.80
CA ASP A 76 -3.29 2.53 -10.16
C ASP A 76 -4.75 2.36 -10.55
N SER A 77 -5.28 3.31 -11.32
CA SER A 77 -6.70 3.31 -11.71
C SER A 77 -7.05 2.20 -12.70
N THR A 78 -6.07 1.72 -13.46
CA THR A 78 -6.28 0.63 -14.42
C THR A 78 -6.58 -0.69 -13.70
N ASN A 79 -5.85 -0.97 -12.64
CA ASN A 79 -5.99 -2.18 -11.83
C ASN A 79 -6.83 -1.97 -10.57
N ASP A 80 -7.19 -0.73 -10.27
CA ASP A 80 -7.95 -0.33 -9.08
C ASP A 80 -7.28 -0.79 -7.79
N VAL A 81 -6.01 -0.45 -7.62
CA VAL A 81 -5.21 -0.82 -6.45
C VAL A 81 -4.33 0.32 -5.96
N PHE A 82 -4.02 0.30 -4.66
CA PHE A 82 -2.99 1.14 -4.06
C PHE A 82 -1.69 0.35 -3.90
N HIS A 83 -0.57 0.99 -4.18
CA HIS A 83 0.73 0.40 -3.89
C HIS A 83 1.74 1.48 -3.51
N ALA A 84 2.82 1.07 -2.83
CA ALA A 84 3.90 1.97 -2.49
C ALA A 84 4.59 2.50 -3.78
N PRO A 85 5.19 3.69 -3.72
CA PRO A 85 6.04 4.13 -4.82
C PRO A 85 7.24 3.20 -4.99
N ARG A 86 7.85 3.20 -6.18
CA ARG A 86 9.03 2.38 -6.45
C ARG A 86 10.11 2.68 -5.41
N PRO A 87 10.66 1.66 -4.75
CA PRO A 87 11.68 1.87 -3.72
C PRO A 87 12.98 2.40 -4.30
N LYS A 88 13.80 2.97 -3.45
CA LYS A 88 15.17 3.37 -3.74
C LYS A 88 16.13 2.52 -2.92
N ASP A 89 17.32 2.31 -3.45
CA ASP A 89 18.36 1.62 -2.70
C ASP A 89 19.00 2.53 -1.63
N ARG A 90 19.96 2.01 -0.90
CA ARG A 90 20.65 2.76 0.16
C ARG A 90 21.37 4.02 -0.34
N ASN A 91 21.66 4.11 -1.64
CA ASN A 91 22.33 5.24 -2.27
C ASN A 91 21.32 6.25 -2.87
N GLY A 92 20.03 6.00 -2.71
CA GLY A 92 18.97 6.84 -3.28
C GLY A 92 18.70 6.59 -4.76
N VAL A 93 19.24 5.50 -5.33
CA VAL A 93 19.02 5.13 -6.73
C VAL A 93 17.72 4.36 -6.86
N SER A 94 16.88 4.75 -7.84
CA SER A 94 15.62 4.06 -8.10
C SER A 94 15.84 2.59 -8.42
N CYS A 95 15.10 1.70 -7.75
CA CYS A 95 15.17 0.26 -7.98
C CYS A 95 14.37 -0.14 -9.22
N ASP A 96 14.87 0.24 -10.39
CA ASP A 96 14.18 0.03 -11.66
C ASP A 96 14.06 -1.45 -12.05
N SER A 97 14.89 -2.31 -11.48
CA SER A 97 14.83 -3.77 -11.67
C SER A 97 13.69 -4.44 -10.89
N PHE A 98 13.12 -3.75 -9.89
CA PHE A 98 12.02 -4.29 -9.10
C PHE A 98 10.75 -4.34 -9.94
N THR A 99 9.92 -5.34 -9.65
CA THR A 99 8.63 -5.52 -10.32
C THR A 99 7.48 -5.50 -9.33
N ILE A 100 6.30 -5.17 -9.83
CA ILE A 100 5.06 -5.15 -9.05
C ILE A 100 3.93 -5.75 -9.88
N GLY A 101 2.99 -6.42 -9.25
CA GLY A 101 1.85 -7.00 -9.94
C GLY A 101 0.92 -7.77 -9.02
N ALA A 102 -0.17 -8.26 -9.60
CA ALA A 102 -1.15 -9.07 -8.89
C ALA A 102 -0.51 -10.40 -8.43
N PRO A 103 -1.01 -10.99 -7.34
CA PRO A 103 -2.10 -10.53 -6.49
C PRO A 103 -1.70 -9.57 -5.37
N THR A 104 -0.39 -9.41 -5.11
CA THR A 104 0.09 -8.73 -3.90
C THR A 104 0.21 -7.21 -4.05
N TRP A 105 0.49 -6.72 -5.26
CA TRP A 105 0.77 -5.31 -5.50
C TRP A 105 1.83 -4.74 -4.55
N GLN A 106 2.86 -5.57 -4.31
CA GLN A 106 4.05 -5.22 -3.54
C GLN A 106 5.28 -5.34 -4.42
N TRP A 107 6.26 -4.48 -4.20
CA TRP A 107 7.49 -4.49 -4.97
C TRP A 107 8.34 -5.72 -4.63
N VAL A 108 8.84 -6.38 -5.66
CA VAL A 108 9.65 -7.60 -5.53
C VAL A 108 10.99 -7.36 -6.24
N ASN A 109 12.09 -7.60 -5.52
CA ASN A 109 13.40 -7.56 -6.13
C ASN A 109 13.64 -8.79 -7.01
N PRO A 110 14.52 -8.69 -8.02
CA PRO A 110 14.75 -9.80 -8.95
C PRO A 110 15.63 -10.92 -8.37
N VAL A 111 16.26 -10.66 -7.22
CA VAL A 111 17.18 -11.61 -6.57
C VAL A 111 16.76 -11.79 -5.12
N ALA A 112 16.58 -13.04 -4.71
CA ALA A 112 16.20 -13.35 -3.33
C ALA A 112 17.31 -12.96 -2.35
N MET A 113 16.89 -12.60 -1.12
CA MET A 113 17.82 -12.39 -0.01
C MET A 113 18.68 -13.64 0.17
N PRO A 114 20.02 -13.53 0.32
CA PRO A 114 20.88 -14.68 0.61
C PRO A 114 20.40 -15.46 1.83
N SER A 115 20.47 -16.78 1.77
CA SER A 115 19.97 -17.66 2.83
C SER A 115 20.70 -17.50 4.17
N ASP A 116 21.93 -16.94 4.14
CA ASP A 116 22.73 -16.69 5.35
C ASP A 116 22.48 -15.32 5.97
N ALA A 117 21.55 -14.54 5.44
CA ALA A 117 21.18 -13.25 6.02
C ALA A 117 20.69 -13.42 7.46
N GLY A 118 21.22 -12.59 8.37
CA GLY A 118 20.89 -12.66 9.78
C GLY A 118 21.63 -13.74 10.57
N THR A 119 22.49 -14.52 9.92
CA THR A 119 23.30 -15.57 10.58
C THR A 119 24.68 -15.07 10.95
N GLY A 120 25.32 -15.74 11.90
CA GLY A 120 26.67 -15.42 12.35
C GLY A 120 26.72 -14.43 13.51
N THR A 121 27.93 -14.13 13.97
CA THR A 121 28.17 -13.19 15.06
C THR A 121 29.34 -12.27 14.67
N PRO A 122 29.06 -10.99 14.32
CA PRO A 122 27.72 -10.36 14.21
C PRO A 122 26.90 -10.94 13.05
N PRO A 123 25.54 -10.77 13.09
CA PRO A 123 24.69 -11.26 12.01
C PRO A 123 25.03 -10.61 10.66
N LYS A 124 24.97 -11.40 9.58
CA LYS A 124 25.20 -10.89 8.22
C LYS A 124 24.02 -10.05 7.77
N LEU A 125 24.29 -8.83 7.34
CA LEU A 125 23.31 -7.90 6.82
C LEU A 125 23.55 -7.66 5.33
N TYR A 126 22.47 -7.68 4.57
CA TYR A 126 22.51 -7.45 3.14
C TYR A 126 21.63 -6.25 2.79
N THR A 127 22.11 -5.43 1.88
CA THR A 127 21.34 -4.31 1.32
C THR A 127 21.31 -4.45 -0.19
N TRP A 128 20.27 -3.85 -0.80
CA TRP A 128 20.14 -3.83 -2.24
C TRP A 128 20.91 -2.66 -2.83
N ASP A 129 21.70 -2.93 -3.86
CA ASP A 129 22.33 -1.93 -4.71
C ASP A 129 21.81 -2.10 -6.13
N GLU A 130 21.14 -1.07 -6.64
CA GLU A 130 20.65 -1.03 -8.02
C GLU A 130 21.80 -0.65 -8.99
#